data_c28c5d3d810cc83fd441c828177def1d
#
_entry.id   c28c5d3d810cc83fd441c828177def1d
#
_cell.length_a   1.000
_cell.length_b   1.000
_cell.length_c   1.000
_cell.angle_alpha   90.00
_cell.angle_beta   90.00
_cell.angle_gamma   90.00
#
_symmetry.space_group_name_H-M   'P 1'
#
loop_
_entity.id
_entity.type
_entity.pdbx_description
1 polymer ?
#
loop_
_entity_poly.entity_id
_entity_poly.type
_entity_poly.pdbx_seq_one_letter_code
_entity_poly.pdbx_strand_id
1 'polypeptide(L)'
;SSSILCDCEAGLDRYVGPGGDESVSTPDGRPGAIIQLHIPKFWKDPKKLEKAALVRISQNILTCPTASCFNLMDDAESYFKLGKKVAFFGNKYQKRIERFGRKMWWIPILGGEFIMDRRLGYADGLMGGNLWYFGKNTESALKAAEKGVEAILPIPNVITTFPGGIAGSGSKAGSDYDFTIASTYEKFCPLLQKDPSVEGALPEGVNSVMEIIMNGKDMDSIITATQAAIEASKETEDLLMISAGNYNGKLGKSFIYLHPDKQPS
;
A
#
# COMPACT_ATOMS: atom_id res chain seq x y z
N SER A 1 -1.21 5.03 5.71
CA SER A 1 -1.07 5.11 4.26
C SER A 1 -0.19 6.29 3.87
N SER A 2 0.51 6.17 2.77
CA SER A 2 1.39 7.22 2.28
C SER A 2 1.66 7.04 0.79
N SER A 3 2.04 8.11 0.12
CA SER A 3 2.48 8.12 -1.27
C SER A 3 4.00 8.13 -1.37
N ILE A 4 4.52 7.99 -2.59
CA ILE A 4 5.95 8.05 -2.87
C ILE A 4 6.61 9.36 -2.43
N LEU A 5 5.88 10.47 -2.42
CA LEU A 5 6.37 11.77 -1.93
C LEU A 5 6.57 11.79 -0.41
N CYS A 6 6.05 10.79 0.31
CA CYS A 6 6.30 10.57 1.73
C CYS A 6 7.45 9.58 1.99
N ASP A 7 8.40 9.45 1.10
CA ASP A 7 9.56 8.55 1.12
C ASP A 7 9.24 7.05 0.93
N CYS A 8 7.99 6.63 1.04
CA CYS A 8 7.55 5.26 0.79
C CYS A 8 6.03 5.20 0.62
N GLU A 9 5.55 4.18 -0.03
CA GLU A 9 4.15 3.78 0.03
C GLU A 9 3.97 2.76 1.14
N ALA A 10 3.01 3.02 2.02
CA ALA A 10 2.74 2.17 3.18
C ALA A 10 1.24 1.90 3.30
N GLY A 11 0.90 0.70 3.69
CA GLY A 11 -0.49 0.31 3.90
C GLY A 11 -0.65 -0.86 4.85
N LEU A 12 -1.88 -1.06 5.26
CA LEU A 12 -2.32 -2.24 6.00
C LEU A 12 -2.53 -3.38 5.00
N ASP A 13 -1.85 -4.51 5.24
CA ASP A 13 -2.12 -5.75 4.55
C ASP A 13 -3.40 -6.35 5.15
N ARG A 14 -3.38 -6.72 6.42
CA ARG A 14 -4.55 -7.21 7.16
C ARG A 14 -4.33 -7.20 8.67
N TYR A 15 -5.42 -7.36 9.42
CA TYR A 15 -5.37 -7.66 10.84
C TYR A 15 -5.17 -9.17 11.04
N VAL A 16 -4.47 -9.57 12.10
CA VAL A 16 -4.13 -10.96 12.41
C VAL A 16 -4.33 -11.27 13.88
N GLY A 17 -4.48 -12.57 14.19
CA GLY A 17 -4.79 -13.03 15.53
C GLY A 17 -6.24 -12.78 15.92
N PRO A 18 -6.55 -12.72 17.23
CA PRO A 18 -7.93 -12.58 17.72
C PRO A 18 -8.61 -11.33 17.12
N GLY A 19 -9.74 -11.54 16.44
CA GLY A 19 -10.50 -10.47 15.76
C GLY A 19 -9.98 -10.08 14.37
N GLY A 20 -9.03 -10.81 13.81
CA GLY A 20 -8.53 -10.67 12.45
C GLY A 20 -8.40 -12.02 11.76
N ASP A 21 -7.38 -12.18 10.92
CA ASP A 21 -7.02 -13.48 10.32
C ASP A 21 -6.43 -14.39 11.40
N GLU A 22 -7.24 -15.30 11.94
CA GLU A 22 -6.84 -16.22 13.02
C GLU A 22 -5.93 -17.35 12.54
N SER A 23 -5.76 -17.53 11.23
CA SER A 23 -4.76 -18.46 10.66
C SER A 23 -3.32 -17.99 10.86
N VAL A 24 -3.14 -16.70 11.16
CA VAL A 24 -1.84 -16.07 11.42
C VAL A 24 -1.85 -15.49 12.82
N SER A 25 -0.96 -15.97 13.69
CA SER A 25 -0.80 -15.43 15.04
C SER A 25 0.44 -14.53 15.14
N THR A 26 0.33 -13.48 15.97
CA THR A 26 1.52 -12.73 16.37
C THR A 26 2.38 -13.57 17.31
N PRO A 27 3.72 -13.40 17.32
CA PRO A 27 4.59 -14.17 18.23
C PRO A 27 4.25 -14.05 19.70
N ASP A 28 3.61 -12.96 20.11
CA ASP A 28 3.17 -12.70 21.49
C ASP A 28 1.70 -13.05 21.74
N GLY A 29 0.99 -13.61 20.76
CA GLY A 29 -0.39 -14.07 20.89
C GLY A 29 -1.46 -12.97 20.97
N ARG A 30 -1.08 -11.71 20.76
CA ARG A 30 -1.99 -10.56 20.79
C ARG A 30 -2.58 -10.28 19.41
N PRO A 31 -3.72 -9.57 19.32
CA PRO A 31 -4.16 -8.99 18.05
C PRO A 31 -3.05 -8.16 17.43
N GLY A 32 -2.89 -8.26 16.12
CA GLY A 32 -1.86 -7.56 15.38
C GLY A 32 -2.32 -7.05 14.03
N ALA A 33 -1.42 -6.33 13.37
CA ALA A 33 -1.61 -5.85 12.01
C ALA A 33 -0.35 -6.13 11.19
N ILE A 34 -0.50 -6.68 10.01
CA ILE A 34 0.56 -6.77 9.03
C ILE A 34 0.55 -5.48 8.21
N ILE A 35 1.68 -4.81 8.16
CA ILE A 35 1.89 -3.61 7.34
C ILE A 35 2.99 -3.87 6.32
N GLN A 36 2.86 -3.28 5.15
CA GLN A 36 3.89 -3.30 4.13
C GLN A 36 4.39 -1.88 3.86
N LEU A 37 5.68 -1.78 3.54
CA LEU A 37 6.35 -0.57 3.11
C LEU A 37 7.03 -0.83 1.77
N HIS A 38 6.72 -0.02 0.77
CA HIS A 38 7.26 -0.15 -0.58
C HIS A 38 7.98 1.12 -1.01
N ILE A 39 9.09 0.96 -1.72
CA ILE A 39 9.76 2.04 -2.45
C ILE A 39 10.03 1.60 -3.90
N PRO A 40 10.07 2.54 -4.84
CA PRO A 40 10.35 2.19 -6.23
C PRO A 40 11.80 1.70 -6.40
N LYS A 41 11.95 0.62 -7.16
CA LYS A 41 13.26 0.02 -7.45
C LYS A 41 14.20 0.97 -8.24
N PHE A 42 13.65 1.92 -8.99
CA PHE A 42 14.48 2.90 -9.73
C PHE A 42 15.30 3.83 -8.82
N TRP A 43 15.00 3.91 -7.53
CA TRP A 43 15.85 4.59 -6.57
C TRP A 43 17.18 3.87 -6.28
N LYS A 44 17.32 2.60 -6.68
CA LYS A 44 18.53 1.77 -6.68
C LYS A 44 19.29 1.66 -5.35
N ASP A 45 18.81 2.26 -4.28
CA ASP A 45 19.47 2.25 -2.97
C ASP A 45 18.53 1.69 -1.89
N PRO A 46 18.76 0.44 -1.43
CA PRO A 46 17.98 -0.15 -0.34
C PRO A 46 18.01 0.66 0.96
N LYS A 47 19.02 1.52 1.15
CA LYS A 47 19.09 2.40 2.33
C LYS A 47 17.93 3.40 2.39
N LYS A 48 17.30 3.73 1.26
CA LYS A 48 16.09 4.55 1.26
C LYS A 48 14.92 3.82 1.92
N LEU A 49 14.75 2.52 1.62
CA LEU A 49 13.76 1.68 2.30
C LEU A 49 14.09 1.55 3.79
N GLU A 50 15.37 1.30 4.12
CA GLU A 50 15.80 1.22 5.53
C GLU A 50 15.48 2.52 6.29
N LYS A 51 15.75 3.68 5.69
CA LYS A 51 15.46 4.99 6.28
C LYS A 51 13.95 5.18 6.47
N ALA A 52 13.15 4.91 5.45
CA ALA A 52 11.69 5.01 5.51
C ALA A 52 11.12 4.08 6.58
N ALA A 53 11.55 2.83 6.63
CA ALA A 53 11.14 1.86 7.65
C ALA A 53 11.55 2.31 9.07
N LEU A 54 12.76 2.84 9.23
CA LEU A 54 13.21 3.38 10.52
C LEU A 54 12.29 4.49 11.01
N VAL A 55 11.98 5.46 10.16
CA VAL A 55 11.09 6.59 10.50
C VAL A 55 9.69 6.09 10.84
N ARG A 56 9.10 5.22 10.00
CA ARG A 56 7.75 4.69 10.23
C ARG A 56 7.64 3.86 11.51
N ILE A 57 8.59 2.98 11.76
CA ILE A 57 8.58 2.16 12.98
C ILE A 57 8.78 3.06 14.22
N SER A 58 9.73 4.00 14.18
CA SER A 58 10.00 4.87 15.31
C SER A 58 8.86 5.83 15.63
N GLN A 59 8.14 6.34 14.61
CA GLN A 59 7.12 7.37 14.80
C GLN A 59 5.69 6.84 14.87
N ASN A 60 5.41 5.65 14.35
CA ASN A 60 4.06 5.12 14.28
C ASN A 60 3.87 3.81 15.06
N ILE A 61 4.95 3.06 15.33
CA ILE A 61 4.84 1.77 16.03
C ILE A 61 5.43 1.86 17.44
N LEU A 62 6.67 2.36 17.59
CA LEU A 62 7.28 2.55 18.92
C LEU A 62 6.44 3.47 19.82
N THR A 63 5.79 4.47 19.23
CA THR A 63 4.95 5.44 19.94
C THR A 63 3.54 4.92 20.21
N CYS A 64 3.12 3.85 19.53
CA CYS A 64 1.80 3.26 19.74
C CYS A 64 1.74 2.52 21.09
N PRO A 65 0.75 2.81 21.95
CA PRO A 65 0.63 2.14 23.24
C PRO A 65 0.59 0.62 23.10
N THR A 66 1.34 -0.07 23.96
CA THR A 66 1.40 -1.54 24.04
C THR A 66 1.93 -2.28 22.80
N ALA A 67 2.43 -1.57 21.79
CA ALA A 67 2.87 -2.19 20.54
C ALA A 67 4.16 -3.01 20.71
N SER A 68 4.30 -4.01 19.84
CA SER A 68 5.54 -4.75 19.57
C SER A 68 5.75 -4.80 18.06
N CYS A 69 6.99 -5.01 17.60
CA CYS A 69 7.28 -5.06 16.18
C CYS A 69 8.01 -6.36 15.82
N PHE A 70 7.39 -7.16 14.98
CA PHE A 70 7.92 -8.45 14.56
C PHE A 70 8.23 -8.46 13.07
N ASN A 71 9.26 -9.20 12.69
CA ASN A 71 9.58 -9.50 11.30
C ASN A 71 8.67 -10.61 10.77
N LEU A 72 8.04 -10.42 9.62
CA LEU A 72 7.25 -11.45 8.97
C LEU A 72 8.05 -12.18 7.88
N MET A 73 9.15 -11.60 7.41
CA MET A 73 9.99 -12.13 6.33
C MET A 73 11.25 -12.81 6.89
N ASP A 74 11.06 -13.84 7.72
CA ASP A 74 12.17 -14.52 8.41
C ASP A 74 13.13 -15.23 7.42
N ASP A 75 12.62 -15.72 6.30
CA ASP A 75 13.37 -16.42 5.26
C ASP A 75 13.94 -15.48 4.17
N ALA A 76 13.81 -14.16 4.34
CA ALA A 76 14.34 -13.22 3.36
C ALA A 76 15.87 -13.30 3.29
N GLU A 77 16.42 -13.38 2.07
CA GLU A 77 17.87 -13.36 1.83
C GLU A 77 18.51 -12.05 2.28
N SER A 78 17.75 -10.96 2.16
CA SER A 78 18.20 -9.61 2.52
C SER A 78 17.45 -9.08 3.74
N TYR A 79 18.18 -8.35 4.62
CA TYR A 79 17.60 -7.78 5.82
C TYR A 79 18.31 -6.50 6.26
N PHE A 80 17.59 -5.66 6.98
CA PHE A 80 18.13 -4.52 7.71
C PHE A 80 18.32 -4.86 9.20
N LYS A 81 19.39 -4.36 9.81
CA LYS A 81 19.60 -4.43 11.28
C LYS A 81 18.80 -3.33 11.99
N LEU A 82 17.53 -3.17 11.61
CA LEU A 82 16.70 -2.04 12.00
C LEU A 82 16.42 -2.00 13.50
N GLY A 83 16.23 -3.17 14.14
CA GLY A 83 16.02 -3.26 15.57
C GLY A 83 17.13 -2.60 16.41
N LYS A 84 18.40 -2.68 15.96
CA LYS A 84 19.48 -1.96 16.63
C LYS A 84 19.31 -0.44 16.54
N LYS A 85 18.87 0.07 15.36
CA LYS A 85 18.71 1.51 15.13
C LYS A 85 17.56 2.07 15.97
N VAL A 86 16.44 1.38 16.03
CA VAL A 86 15.29 1.76 16.87
C VAL A 86 15.67 1.65 18.35
N ALA A 87 16.43 0.63 18.74
CA ALA A 87 16.83 0.40 20.12
C ALA A 87 17.70 1.53 20.71
N PHE A 88 18.33 2.37 19.93
CA PHE A 88 19.03 3.56 20.44
C PHE A 88 18.10 4.53 21.17
N PHE A 89 16.79 4.49 20.90
CA PHE A 89 15.80 5.22 21.68
C PHE A 89 15.87 4.92 23.19
N GLY A 90 16.27 3.70 23.57
CA GLY A 90 16.45 3.27 24.95
C GLY A 90 17.63 3.91 25.68
N ASN A 91 18.41 4.80 25.05
CA ASN A 91 19.46 5.62 25.67
C ASN A 91 20.41 4.83 26.58
N LYS A 92 20.92 3.68 26.08
CA LYS A 92 21.80 2.70 26.76
C LYS A 92 21.10 1.76 27.76
N TYR A 93 19.82 1.95 28.05
CA TYR A 93 19.05 1.03 28.90
C TYR A 93 18.46 -0.15 28.11
N GLN A 94 18.43 -0.09 26.78
CA GLN A 94 17.96 -1.18 25.93
C GLN A 94 18.84 -2.43 26.08
N LYS A 95 18.22 -3.59 25.92
CA LYS A 95 18.90 -4.90 26.06
C LYS A 95 18.60 -5.81 24.88
N ARG A 96 19.55 -6.69 24.57
CA ARG A 96 19.28 -7.83 23.70
C ARG A 96 18.63 -8.92 24.53
N ILE A 97 17.53 -9.45 24.05
CA ILE A 97 16.79 -10.53 24.68
C ILE A 97 16.51 -11.64 23.68
N GLU A 98 16.14 -12.79 24.20
CA GLU A 98 15.51 -13.86 23.44
C GLU A 98 14.11 -14.09 24.04
N ARG A 99 13.07 -13.91 23.23
CA ARG A 99 11.68 -14.05 23.66
C ARG A 99 10.86 -14.57 22.45
N PHE A 100 9.89 -15.42 22.70
CA PHE A 100 9.05 -16.05 21.67
C PHE A 100 9.88 -16.85 20.62
N GLY A 101 11.02 -17.44 21.02
CA GLY A 101 11.93 -18.11 20.09
C GLY A 101 12.70 -17.16 19.15
N ARG A 102 12.65 -15.84 19.37
CA ARG A 102 13.20 -14.81 18.49
C ARG A 102 14.28 -13.99 19.19
N LYS A 103 15.29 -13.59 18.41
CA LYS A 103 16.34 -12.65 18.90
C LYS A 103 15.87 -11.22 18.73
N MET A 104 15.61 -10.54 19.83
CA MET A 104 14.95 -9.25 19.87
C MET A 104 15.75 -8.17 20.60
N TRP A 105 15.29 -6.94 20.48
CA TRP A 105 15.64 -5.83 21.35
C TRP A 105 14.48 -5.55 22.28
N TRP A 106 14.81 -5.37 23.55
CA TRP A 106 13.95 -4.85 24.60
C TRP A 106 14.33 -3.39 24.85
N ILE A 107 13.34 -2.51 24.82
CA ILE A 107 13.51 -1.05 24.95
C ILE A 107 12.55 -0.57 26.03
N PRO A 108 13.06 0.05 27.12
CA PRO A 108 12.20 0.65 28.14
C PRO A 108 11.55 1.92 27.57
N ILE A 109 10.24 2.04 27.76
CA ILE A 109 9.42 3.18 27.34
C ILE A 109 8.49 3.59 28.49
N LEU A 110 7.87 4.77 28.39
CA LEU A 110 6.93 5.25 29.42
C LEU A 110 5.78 4.29 29.70
N GLY A 111 5.27 3.62 28.68
CA GLY A 111 4.20 2.63 28.79
C GLY A 111 4.65 1.24 29.28
N GLY A 112 5.93 1.07 29.64
CA GLY A 112 6.52 -0.19 30.09
C GLY A 112 7.68 -0.64 29.20
N GLU A 113 7.42 -1.52 28.23
CA GLU A 113 8.44 -2.04 27.33
C GLU A 113 7.98 -2.00 25.87
N PHE A 114 8.91 -1.78 24.95
CA PHE A 114 8.74 -2.06 23.53
C PHE A 114 9.74 -3.13 23.12
N ILE A 115 9.26 -4.16 22.44
CA ILE A 115 10.11 -5.21 21.91
C ILE A 115 10.03 -5.27 20.41
N MET A 116 11.15 -5.53 19.76
CA MET A 116 11.18 -5.74 18.32
C MET A 116 12.27 -6.69 17.88
N ASP A 117 12.05 -7.35 16.75
CA ASP A 117 13.04 -8.20 16.12
C ASP A 117 14.33 -7.44 15.80
N ARG A 118 15.47 -8.12 15.91
CA ARG A 118 16.78 -7.53 15.61
C ARG A 118 16.97 -7.20 14.15
N ARG A 119 16.31 -7.94 13.27
CA ARG A 119 16.39 -7.83 11.81
C ARG A 119 14.99 -7.77 11.23
N LEU A 120 14.84 -6.98 10.19
CA LEU A 120 13.64 -6.98 9.36
C LEU A 120 14.05 -7.33 7.95
N GLY A 121 13.44 -8.38 7.40
CA GLY A 121 13.65 -8.83 6.04
C GLY A 121 13.04 -7.89 5.03
N TYR A 122 13.58 -7.89 3.82
CA TYR A 122 12.99 -7.22 2.68
C TYR A 122 13.27 -8.01 1.40
N ALA A 123 12.42 -7.82 0.41
CA ALA A 123 12.52 -8.44 -0.91
C ALA A 123 11.95 -7.53 -1.99
N ASP A 124 12.13 -7.90 -3.24
CA ASP A 124 11.43 -7.26 -4.36
C ASP A 124 9.93 -7.57 -4.27
N GLY A 125 9.11 -6.58 -4.67
CA GLY A 125 7.67 -6.69 -4.78
C GLY A 125 7.18 -5.88 -5.98
N LEU A 126 5.87 -5.72 -6.09
CA LEU A 126 5.22 -5.00 -7.16
C LEU A 126 4.55 -3.72 -6.63
N MET A 127 4.65 -2.65 -7.40
CA MET A 127 4.04 -1.36 -7.09
C MET A 127 3.22 -0.86 -8.28
N GLY A 128 2.13 -0.15 -7.97
CA GLY A 128 1.40 0.64 -8.95
C GLY A 128 0.32 -0.11 -9.73
N GLY A 129 -0.19 -1.25 -9.23
CA GLY A 129 -1.47 -1.76 -9.69
C GLY A 129 -2.55 -0.71 -9.44
N ASN A 130 -3.43 -0.44 -10.41
CA ASN A 130 -4.46 0.57 -10.23
C ASN A 130 -5.81 0.14 -10.80
N LEU A 131 -6.87 0.71 -10.22
CA LEU A 131 -8.24 0.65 -10.75
C LEU A 131 -8.84 2.05 -10.67
N TRP A 132 -9.53 2.45 -11.75
CA TRP A 132 -10.31 3.70 -11.82
C TRP A 132 -11.79 3.38 -11.86
N TYR A 133 -12.56 4.07 -11.01
CA TYR A 133 -14.01 3.95 -10.89
C TYR A 133 -14.66 5.22 -11.40
N PHE A 134 -15.37 5.11 -12.51
CA PHE A 134 -16.00 6.22 -13.23
C PHE A 134 -17.49 6.26 -12.87
N GLY A 135 -17.88 7.22 -12.07
CA GLY A 135 -19.24 7.39 -11.59
C GLY A 135 -19.96 8.59 -12.20
N LYS A 136 -21.28 8.50 -12.24
CA LYS A 136 -22.18 9.59 -12.62
C LYS A 136 -22.07 10.79 -11.69
N ASN A 137 -21.67 10.53 -10.46
CA ASN A 137 -21.44 11.53 -9.41
C ASN A 137 -20.35 11.03 -8.45
N THR A 138 -19.94 11.89 -7.51
CA THR A 138 -18.89 11.58 -6.53
C THR A 138 -19.28 10.44 -5.61
N GLU A 139 -20.54 10.36 -5.22
CA GLU A 139 -21.03 9.33 -4.29
C GLU A 139 -20.93 7.93 -4.91
N SER A 140 -21.37 7.76 -6.17
CA SER A 140 -21.29 6.48 -6.87
C SER A 140 -19.85 6.02 -7.11
N ALA A 141 -18.96 6.93 -7.53
CA ALA A 141 -17.54 6.61 -7.74
C ALA A 141 -16.86 6.24 -6.42
N LEU A 142 -17.12 6.99 -5.34
CA LEU A 142 -16.57 6.73 -4.02
C LEU A 142 -17.08 5.40 -3.43
N LYS A 143 -18.39 5.17 -3.47
CA LYS A 143 -19.01 3.92 -2.98
C LYS A 143 -18.49 2.68 -3.71
N ALA A 144 -18.27 2.79 -5.02
CA ALA A 144 -17.67 1.70 -5.79
C ALA A 144 -16.21 1.43 -5.37
N ALA A 145 -15.43 2.49 -5.19
CA ALA A 145 -14.05 2.38 -4.73
C ALA A 145 -13.96 1.82 -3.28
N GLU A 146 -14.85 2.24 -2.38
CA GLU A 146 -14.93 1.69 -1.02
C GLU A 146 -15.19 0.19 -1.02
N LYS A 147 -16.17 -0.29 -1.80
CA LYS A 147 -16.42 -1.74 -1.98
C LYS A 147 -15.18 -2.47 -2.53
N GLY A 148 -14.47 -1.84 -3.45
CA GLY A 148 -13.22 -2.37 -3.99
C GLY A 148 -12.15 -2.52 -2.90
N VAL A 149 -11.94 -1.49 -2.08
CA VAL A 149 -10.98 -1.53 -0.95
C VAL A 149 -11.37 -2.60 0.08
N GLU A 150 -12.65 -2.67 0.45
CA GLU A 150 -13.16 -3.68 1.38
C GLU A 150 -12.91 -5.11 0.88
N ALA A 151 -13.05 -5.34 -0.43
CA ALA A 151 -12.78 -6.64 -1.05
C ALA A 151 -11.29 -6.98 -1.12
N ILE A 152 -10.41 -5.97 -1.23
CA ILE A 152 -8.96 -6.15 -1.23
C ILE A 152 -8.43 -6.47 0.18
N LEU A 153 -8.98 -5.86 1.21
CA LEU A 153 -8.46 -5.93 2.58
C LEU A 153 -8.24 -7.36 3.13
N PRO A 154 -9.08 -8.37 2.87
CA PRO A 154 -8.82 -9.74 3.31
C PRO A 154 -7.78 -10.49 2.47
N ILE A 155 -7.36 -9.96 1.34
CA ILE A 155 -6.43 -10.64 0.43
C ILE A 155 -5.00 -10.45 0.93
N PRO A 156 -4.29 -11.54 1.28
CA PRO A 156 -2.96 -11.44 1.84
C PRO A 156 -1.94 -10.93 0.81
N ASN A 157 -0.90 -10.28 1.33
CA ASN A 157 0.24 -9.78 0.56
C ASN A 157 -0.06 -8.60 -0.37
N VAL A 158 -1.19 -7.93 -0.21
CA VAL A 158 -1.55 -6.71 -0.95
C VAL A 158 -1.89 -5.60 0.02
N ILE A 159 -1.50 -4.39 -0.33
CA ILE A 159 -1.92 -3.17 0.36
C ILE A 159 -2.55 -2.19 -0.62
N THR A 160 -3.48 -1.41 -0.14
CA THR A 160 -3.90 -0.16 -0.78
C THR A 160 -3.16 1.02 -0.17
N THR A 161 -2.85 2.01 -1.00
CA THR A 161 -2.19 3.25 -0.57
C THR A 161 -3.23 4.35 -0.35
N PHE A 162 -2.81 5.50 0.16
CA PHE A 162 -3.65 6.67 0.47
C PHE A 162 -4.63 6.49 1.64
N PRO A 163 -5.17 7.57 2.19
CA PRO A 163 -6.19 7.52 3.24
C PRO A 163 -7.45 6.78 2.77
N GLY A 164 -7.88 5.78 3.55
CA GLY A 164 -9.02 4.94 3.17
C GLY A 164 -8.78 4.02 1.96
N GLY A 165 -7.54 3.97 1.42
CA GLY A 165 -7.20 3.16 0.25
C GLY A 165 -7.59 3.79 -1.10
N ILE A 166 -8.13 5.01 -1.10
CA ILE A 166 -8.72 5.67 -2.28
C ILE A 166 -8.01 7.01 -2.54
N ALA A 167 -7.70 7.28 -3.80
CA ALA A 167 -7.21 8.56 -4.27
C ALA A 167 -8.27 9.26 -5.12
N GLY A 168 -8.59 10.51 -4.78
CA GLY A 168 -9.49 11.37 -5.55
C GLY A 168 -8.75 12.36 -6.46
N SER A 169 -7.43 12.49 -6.31
CA SER A 169 -6.64 13.43 -7.10
C SER A 169 -6.34 12.93 -8.52
N GLY A 170 -6.28 11.62 -8.69
CA GLY A 170 -5.62 11.00 -9.82
C GLY A 170 -4.13 11.35 -9.88
N SER A 171 -3.34 10.58 -10.59
CA SER A 171 -1.95 10.95 -10.83
C SER A 171 -1.46 10.44 -12.17
N LYS A 172 -1.22 11.36 -13.10
CA LYS A 172 -0.48 11.10 -14.32
C LYS A 172 1.03 11.14 -14.00
N ALA A 173 1.78 10.16 -14.47
CA ALA A 173 3.24 10.20 -14.38
C ALA A 173 3.79 11.33 -15.26
N GLY A 174 4.57 12.24 -14.63
CA GLY A 174 5.10 13.44 -15.27
C GLY A 174 4.26 14.69 -15.03
N SER A 175 4.83 15.83 -15.35
CA SER A 175 4.24 17.16 -15.21
C SER A 175 4.92 18.11 -16.18
N ASP A 176 4.27 19.22 -16.48
CA ASP A 176 4.86 20.35 -17.21
C ASP A 176 5.76 21.20 -16.29
N TYR A 177 5.74 20.94 -14.98
CA TYR A 177 6.62 21.58 -14.01
C TYR A 177 7.79 20.64 -13.65
N ASP A 178 9.02 21.08 -13.82
CA ASP A 178 10.23 20.28 -13.58
C ASP A 178 10.37 19.79 -12.13
N PHE A 179 9.76 20.48 -11.18
CA PHE A 179 9.83 20.14 -9.75
C PHE A 179 8.78 19.13 -9.29
N THR A 180 7.87 18.67 -10.16
CA THR A 180 6.85 17.66 -9.82
C THR A 180 6.99 16.41 -10.68
N ILE A 181 6.75 15.25 -10.07
CA ILE A 181 6.84 13.94 -10.73
C ILE A 181 5.47 13.38 -11.13
N ALA A 182 4.41 14.02 -10.69
CA ALA A 182 3.03 13.64 -10.98
C ALA A 182 2.15 14.87 -11.13
N SER A 183 1.08 14.75 -11.90
CA SER A 183 0.13 15.81 -12.16
C SER A 183 -1.29 15.29 -12.30
N THR A 184 -2.26 16.20 -12.39
CA THR A 184 -3.64 15.88 -12.75
C THR A 184 -3.68 15.05 -14.02
N TYR A 185 -4.52 14.01 -14.03
CA TYR A 185 -4.77 13.26 -15.25
C TYR A 185 -5.92 13.91 -16.02
N GLU A 186 -5.57 14.89 -16.84
CA GLU A 186 -6.49 15.78 -17.56
C GLU A 186 -7.55 15.03 -18.37
N LYS A 187 -7.17 13.91 -19.00
CA LYS A 187 -8.08 13.08 -19.80
C LYS A 187 -9.25 12.50 -19.00
N PHE A 188 -9.05 12.28 -17.71
CA PHE A 188 -10.06 11.73 -16.80
C PHE A 188 -10.56 12.72 -15.77
N CYS A 189 -10.22 14.02 -15.92
CA CYS A 189 -10.73 15.07 -15.07
C CYS A 189 -12.06 15.64 -15.61
N PRO A 190 -13.21 15.42 -14.96
CA PRO A 190 -14.50 15.86 -15.48
C PRO A 190 -14.58 17.36 -15.74
N LEU A 191 -13.92 18.17 -14.90
CA LEU A 191 -13.93 19.64 -15.02
C LEU A 191 -13.17 20.12 -16.25
N LEU A 192 -12.25 19.33 -16.79
CA LEU A 192 -11.43 19.68 -17.94
C LEU A 192 -11.99 19.18 -19.27
N GLN A 193 -13.11 18.44 -19.27
CA GLN A 193 -13.68 17.89 -20.51
C GLN A 193 -14.18 18.93 -21.51
N LYS A 194 -14.41 20.17 -21.07
CA LYS A 194 -14.81 21.30 -21.92
C LYS A 194 -13.62 22.13 -22.39
N ASP A 195 -12.43 21.86 -21.92
CA ASP A 195 -11.22 22.54 -22.33
C ASP A 195 -10.77 22.01 -23.71
N PRO A 196 -10.68 22.85 -24.74
CA PRO A 196 -10.34 22.41 -26.10
C PRO A 196 -8.89 21.87 -26.22
N SER A 197 -8.04 22.14 -25.24
CA SER A 197 -6.66 21.59 -25.19
C SER A 197 -6.60 20.16 -24.68
N VAL A 198 -7.69 19.65 -24.10
CA VAL A 198 -7.76 18.31 -23.53
C VAL A 198 -8.46 17.36 -24.50
N GLU A 199 -7.71 16.37 -24.99
CA GLU A 199 -8.33 15.24 -25.67
C GLU A 199 -9.10 14.41 -24.65
N GLY A 200 -10.41 14.61 -24.57
CA GLY A 200 -11.29 13.92 -23.64
C GLY A 200 -11.27 12.41 -23.82
N ALA A 201 -11.22 11.70 -22.69
CA ALA A 201 -11.30 10.24 -22.65
C ALA A 201 -12.42 9.73 -21.72
N LEU A 202 -13.21 10.63 -21.14
CA LEU A 202 -14.32 10.25 -20.26
C LEU A 202 -15.53 9.80 -21.08
N PRO A 203 -16.14 8.66 -20.69
CA PRO A 203 -17.45 8.28 -21.21
C PRO A 203 -18.53 9.32 -20.90
N GLU A 204 -19.56 9.37 -21.74
CA GLU A 204 -20.71 10.26 -21.52
C GLU A 204 -21.35 9.98 -20.15
N GLY A 205 -21.71 11.04 -19.44
CA GLY A 205 -22.36 10.98 -18.12
C GLY A 205 -21.41 10.82 -16.93
N VAL A 206 -20.11 10.62 -17.14
CA VAL A 206 -19.14 10.58 -16.02
C VAL A 206 -18.88 11.97 -15.47
N ASN A 207 -19.09 12.13 -14.15
CA ASN A 207 -18.83 13.39 -13.44
C ASN A 207 -17.86 13.22 -12.26
N SER A 208 -17.41 12.01 -11.96
CA SER A 208 -16.40 11.78 -10.93
C SER A 208 -15.59 10.52 -11.24
N VAL A 209 -14.29 10.56 -10.88
CA VAL A 209 -13.40 9.40 -11.00
C VAL A 209 -12.63 9.24 -9.70
N MET A 210 -12.65 8.02 -9.15
CA MET A 210 -11.84 7.63 -7.98
C MET A 210 -10.85 6.55 -8.38
N GLU A 211 -9.72 6.50 -7.68
CA GLU A 211 -8.63 5.57 -7.99
C GLU A 211 -8.26 4.75 -6.76
N ILE A 212 -8.04 3.44 -6.94
CA ILE A 212 -7.35 2.58 -5.96
C ILE A 212 -5.97 2.29 -6.54
N ILE A 213 -4.93 2.45 -5.71
CA ILE A 213 -3.57 2.03 -6.04
C ILE A 213 -3.16 0.90 -5.10
N MET A 214 -2.65 -0.18 -5.68
CA MET A 214 -2.28 -1.41 -4.99
C MET A 214 -0.80 -1.70 -5.13
N ASN A 215 -0.18 -2.13 -4.03
CA ASN A 215 1.15 -2.73 -4.04
C ASN A 215 1.06 -4.12 -3.44
N GLY A 216 1.91 -5.04 -3.88
CA GLY A 216 1.87 -6.41 -3.40
C GLY A 216 3.19 -7.12 -3.49
N LYS A 217 3.23 -8.31 -2.90
CA LYS A 217 4.39 -9.18 -2.89
C LYS A 217 4.70 -9.72 -4.28
N ASP A 218 3.67 -10.12 -5.02
CA ASP A 218 3.78 -10.80 -6.32
C ASP A 218 2.59 -10.47 -7.23
N MET A 219 2.67 -10.93 -8.47
CA MET A 219 1.65 -10.67 -9.49
C MET A 219 0.33 -11.35 -9.18
N ASP A 220 0.35 -12.57 -8.67
CA ASP A 220 -0.86 -13.36 -8.39
C ASP A 220 -1.71 -12.69 -7.32
N SER A 221 -1.07 -12.15 -6.28
CA SER A 221 -1.74 -11.38 -5.22
C SER A 221 -2.42 -10.13 -5.79
N ILE A 222 -1.75 -9.38 -6.67
CA ILE A 222 -2.33 -8.17 -7.31
C ILE A 222 -3.46 -8.54 -8.27
N ILE A 223 -3.33 -9.61 -9.06
CA ILE A 223 -4.40 -10.08 -9.95
C ILE A 223 -5.64 -10.47 -9.12
N THR A 224 -5.45 -11.25 -8.06
CA THR A 224 -6.53 -11.67 -7.18
C THR A 224 -7.24 -10.46 -6.56
N ALA A 225 -6.48 -9.48 -6.06
CA ALA A 225 -7.01 -8.25 -5.50
C ALA A 225 -7.78 -7.41 -6.54
N THR A 226 -7.23 -7.31 -7.75
CA THR A 226 -7.88 -6.59 -8.86
C THR A 226 -9.22 -7.22 -9.22
N GLN A 227 -9.27 -8.54 -9.35
CA GLN A 227 -10.50 -9.27 -9.69
C GLN A 227 -11.55 -9.16 -8.58
N ALA A 228 -11.15 -9.31 -7.31
CA ALA A 228 -12.04 -9.17 -6.17
C ALA A 228 -12.64 -7.76 -6.08
N ALA A 229 -11.82 -6.73 -6.30
CA ALA A 229 -12.27 -5.35 -6.28
C ALA A 229 -13.29 -5.06 -7.40
N ILE A 230 -13.05 -5.56 -8.61
CA ILE A 230 -13.98 -5.41 -9.74
C ILE A 230 -15.30 -6.12 -9.43
N GLU A 231 -15.24 -7.37 -8.97
CA GLU A 231 -16.43 -8.18 -8.69
C GLU A 231 -17.31 -7.53 -7.62
N ALA A 232 -16.71 -7.01 -6.55
CA ALA A 232 -17.43 -6.37 -5.46
C ALA A 232 -18.08 -5.03 -5.85
N SER A 233 -17.52 -4.33 -6.81
CA SER A 233 -17.92 -2.96 -7.15
C SER A 233 -18.74 -2.82 -8.41
N LYS A 234 -18.68 -3.76 -9.35
CA LYS A 234 -19.30 -3.67 -10.68
C LYS A 234 -20.81 -3.39 -10.70
N GLU A 235 -21.53 -3.85 -9.66
CA GLU A 235 -22.99 -3.66 -9.52
C GLU A 235 -23.34 -2.42 -8.68
N THR A 236 -22.40 -1.48 -8.50
CA THR A 236 -22.69 -0.24 -7.76
C THR A 236 -23.56 0.67 -8.63
N GLU A 237 -24.67 1.15 -8.05
CA GLU A 237 -25.60 2.07 -8.71
C GLU A 237 -24.85 3.32 -9.23
N ASP A 238 -25.17 3.74 -10.45
CA ASP A 238 -24.55 4.90 -11.12
C ASP A 238 -23.02 4.81 -11.33
N LEU A 239 -22.42 3.64 -11.14
CA LEU A 239 -21.10 3.33 -11.65
C LEU A 239 -21.19 3.06 -13.14
N LEU A 240 -20.46 3.80 -13.95
CA LEU A 240 -20.55 3.70 -15.41
C LEU A 240 -19.45 2.83 -16.02
N MET A 241 -18.27 2.83 -15.38
CA MET A 241 -17.13 2.06 -15.90
C MET A 241 -16.10 1.80 -14.80
N ILE A 242 -15.42 0.67 -14.90
CA ILE A 242 -14.17 0.38 -14.18
C ILE A 242 -13.07 0.25 -15.24
N SER A 243 -11.95 0.90 -15.03
CA SER A 243 -10.80 0.83 -15.93
C SER A 243 -9.47 0.78 -15.14
N ALA A 244 -8.38 0.63 -15.86
CA ALA A 244 -7.03 0.68 -15.31
C ALA A 244 -6.07 1.23 -16.37
N GLY A 245 -4.85 1.61 -15.93
CA GLY A 245 -3.88 2.13 -16.87
C GLY A 245 -2.44 1.74 -16.51
N ASN A 246 -1.66 1.49 -17.55
CA ASN A 246 -0.21 1.28 -17.43
C ASN A 246 0.59 2.34 -18.22
N TYR A 247 -0.07 3.38 -18.73
CA TYR A 247 0.54 4.49 -19.48
C TYR A 247 1.50 3.99 -20.58
N ASN A 248 1.07 2.98 -21.36
CA ASN A 248 1.87 2.34 -22.41
C ASN A 248 3.19 1.74 -21.87
N GLY A 249 3.16 1.14 -20.70
CA GLY A 249 4.33 0.51 -20.06
C GLY A 249 5.23 1.47 -19.30
N LYS A 250 4.86 2.75 -19.16
CA LYS A 250 5.65 3.73 -18.38
C LYS A 250 5.63 3.46 -16.88
N LEU A 251 4.56 2.82 -16.36
CA LEU A 251 4.49 2.41 -14.95
C LEU A 251 5.18 1.09 -14.67
N GLY A 252 5.31 0.20 -15.66
CA GLY A 252 5.98 -1.09 -15.49
C GLY A 252 5.86 -1.97 -16.72
N LYS A 253 6.66 -3.04 -16.74
CA LYS A 253 6.66 -4.03 -17.83
C LYS A 253 5.57 -5.08 -17.69
N SER A 254 4.94 -5.17 -16.53
CA SER A 254 3.89 -6.14 -16.22
C SER A 254 2.52 -5.55 -16.55
N PHE A 255 1.63 -6.39 -17.03
CA PHE A 255 0.26 -6.03 -17.39
C PHE A 255 -0.71 -6.95 -16.67
N ILE A 256 -1.76 -6.37 -16.12
CA ILE A 256 -2.93 -7.07 -15.58
C ILE A 256 -4.11 -6.69 -16.44
N TYR A 257 -4.73 -7.68 -17.05
CA TYR A 257 -5.94 -7.48 -17.84
C TYR A 257 -7.15 -7.57 -16.93
N LEU A 258 -8.09 -6.62 -17.07
CA LEU A 258 -9.28 -6.57 -16.19
C LEU A 258 -10.26 -7.72 -16.47
N HIS A 259 -10.20 -8.28 -17.68
CA HIS A 259 -11.00 -9.45 -18.05
C HIS A 259 -10.18 -10.73 -17.82
N PRO A 260 -10.64 -11.65 -16.97
CA PRO A 260 -9.90 -12.87 -16.63
C PRO A 260 -9.51 -13.74 -17.83
N ASP A 261 -10.37 -13.78 -18.85
CA ASP A 261 -10.18 -14.52 -20.10
C ASP A 261 -9.10 -13.94 -21.03
N LYS A 262 -8.61 -12.73 -20.72
CA LYS A 262 -7.54 -12.06 -21.48
C LYS A 262 -6.19 -12.07 -20.80
N GLN A 263 -6.07 -12.71 -19.63
CA GLN A 263 -4.78 -12.90 -18.98
C GLN A 263 -3.88 -13.77 -19.88
N PRO A 264 -2.64 -13.38 -20.16
CA PRO A 264 -1.72 -14.24 -20.88
C PRO A 264 -1.43 -15.49 -20.04
N SER A 265 -1.49 -16.64 -20.69
CA SER A 265 -1.16 -17.95 -20.10
C SER A 265 0.33 -18.05 -19.74
#